data_0a0ca3c7d6c57112cbb557bcd5923c1f
#
_entry.id   0a0ca3c7d6c57112cbb557bcd5923c1f
#
_cell.length_a   1.000
_cell.length_b   1.000
_cell.length_c   1.000
_cell.angle_alpha   90.00
_cell.angle_beta   90.00
_cell.angle_gamma   90.00
#
_symmetry.space_group_name_H-M   'P 1'
#
loop_
_entity.id
_entity.type
_entity.pdbx_description
1 polymer ?
#
loop_
_entity_poly.entity_id
_entity_poly.type
_entity_poly.pdbx_seq_one_letter_code
_entity_poly.pdbx_strand_id
1 'polypeptide(L)'
;MTYILAIDQGTTSSRAIIFDAEMRIKATAQEEFTQHFPRSGWVEHDPSDIWSSVASTCRGAIEKAGITAADVAAIGITNQRETTLVWDKTTGEPIHNAIVWQDRRTAAFCEELRREGFEATITQKTGLLADPYFSGTKLRYILETVEGAKDRAAAGELLFGTVDSYLIWKLTGGKRHVTDATNAARTMLYDIRKGRWSTTICDRFGIPAAMLPEVLDCAADFGTTRADLFGKELPILGVAGDQQAATIGQACFEPGMLKSTYGTGCFALLNTGDTLVESQKRLLGTIAYQFDGKPTYALEGSIFIAGAVVQWLRDGLKIIREAKETQPLAETADQGQELYLVPAFTGLGAPYWDAEARGAIYGLTRNSGPAEFARAALESVGFQTRDLLEAMKSDWQGAETTGVLRVDGGMSASDWSMQFLSDIIGAPVDRPTVLETTALGAAWLAGMRAGVYPDQDGFAANWALDKRFEPQMDQSTRERRYAGWQDAVNRTLAQGKP
;
A
#
# COMPACT_ATOMS: atom_id res chain seq x y z
N MET A 1 -22.81 -4.66 23.65
CA MET A 1 -22.55 -3.94 22.38
C MET A 1 -21.58 -4.80 21.59
N THR A 2 -21.66 -4.81 20.28
CA THR A 2 -20.84 -5.66 19.43
C THR A 2 -19.77 -4.81 18.75
N TYR A 3 -18.52 -5.28 18.78
CA TYR A 3 -17.36 -4.56 18.24
C TYR A 3 -16.61 -5.40 17.22
N ILE A 4 -15.88 -4.73 16.33
CA ILE A 4 -14.93 -5.36 15.40
C ILE A 4 -13.52 -4.89 15.78
N LEU A 5 -12.58 -5.82 15.83
CA LEU A 5 -11.16 -5.55 16.01
C LEU A 5 -10.48 -5.55 14.65
N ALA A 6 -9.92 -4.42 14.25
CA ALA A 6 -9.07 -4.32 13.07
C ALA A 6 -7.59 -4.35 13.47
N ILE A 7 -6.81 -5.20 12.82
CA ILE A 7 -5.34 -5.25 12.90
C ILE A 7 -4.81 -4.56 11.65
N ASP A 8 -4.03 -3.50 11.83
CA ASP A 8 -3.33 -2.78 10.77
C ASP A 8 -1.83 -2.92 11.00
N GLN A 9 -1.20 -3.87 10.30
CA GLN A 9 0.23 -4.13 10.41
C GLN A 9 0.98 -3.35 9.33
N GLY A 10 1.47 -2.16 9.68
CA GLY A 10 2.21 -1.28 8.78
C GLY A 10 3.71 -1.59 8.70
N THR A 11 4.45 -0.80 7.90
CA THR A 11 5.89 -0.98 7.70
C THR A 11 6.70 -0.65 8.95
N THR A 12 6.29 0.34 9.73
CA THR A 12 7.07 0.84 10.89
C THR A 12 6.41 0.57 12.24
N SER A 13 5.14 0.19 12.23
CA SER A 13 4.36 -0.04 13.46
C SER A 13 3.19 -0.98 13.20
N SER A 14 2.76 -1.66 14.25
CA SER A 14 1.48 -2.39 14.29
C SER A 14 0.45 -1.54 15.02
N ARG A 15 -0.78 -1.57 14.54
CA ARG A 15 -1.91 -0.85 15.11
C ARG A 15 -3.09 -1.81 15.26
N ALA A 16 -3.83 -1.66 16.35
CA ALA A 16 -5.11 -2.32 16.53
C ALA A 16 -6.18 -1.28 16.88
N ILE A 17 -7.33 -1.37 16.20
CA ILE A 17 -8.43 -0.42 16.34
C ILE A 17 -9.72 -1.19 16.65
N ILE A 18 -10.44 -0.76 17.67
CA ILE A 18 -11.78 -1.25 17.98
C ILE A 18 -12.79 -0.32 17.33
N PHE A 19 -13.65 -0.87 16.48
CA PHE A 19 -14.78 -0.18 15.88
C PHE A 19 -16.09 -0.64 16.50
N ASP A 20 -17.03 0.30 16.73
CA ASP A 20 -18.38 -0.01 17.20
C ASP A 20 -19.30 -0.44 16.03
N ALA A 21 -20.57 -0.72 16.34
CA ALA A 21 -21.57 -1.16 15.37
C ALA A 21 -21.89 -0.09 14.30
N GLU A 22 -21.59 1.17 14.59
CA GLU A 22 -21.73 2.31 13.65
C GLU A 22 -20.40 2.64 12.95
N MET A 23 -19.42 1.71 13.00
CA MET A 23 -18.10 1.86 12.37
C MET A 23 -17.26 3.06 12.88
N ARG A 24 -17.55 3.53 14.12
CA ARG A 24 -16.79 4.60 14.76
C ARG A 24 -15.65 4.00 15.58
N ILE A 25 -14.51 4.68 15.59
CA ILE A 25 -13.35 4.29 16.39
C ILE A 25 -13.68 4.44 17.89
N LYS A 26 -13.62 3.33 18.62
CA LYS A 26 -13.80 3.30 20.09
C LYS A 26 -12.46 3.41 20.82
N ALA A 27 -11.44 2.73 20.33
CA ALA A 27 -10.10 2.77 20.91
C ALA A 27 -9.04 2.39 19.88
N THR A 28 -7.83 2.89 20.06
CA THR A 28 -6.67 2.56 19.25
C THR A 28 -5.46 2.27 20.15
N ALA A 29 -4.72 1.23 19.80
CA ALA A 29 -3.39 0.97 20.34
C ALA A 29 -2.41 0.84 19.19
N GLN A 30 -1.20 1.38 19.35
CA GLN A 30 -0.13 1.35 18.35
C GLN A 30 1.20 1.09 19.03
N GLU A 31 2.07 0.35 18.35
CA GLU A 31 3.41 0.02 18.82
C GLU A 31 4.36 0.00 17.62
N GLU A 32 5.45 0.75 17.70
CA GLU A 32 6.53 0.74 16.72
C GLU A 32 7.44 -0.45 16.96
N PHE A 33 8.09 -0.94 15.90
CA PHE A 33 9.08 -2.02 15.99
C PHE A 33 10.34 -1.69 15.19
N THR A 34 11.42 -2.41 15.48
CA THR A 34 12.74 -2.13 14.91
C THR A 34 12.80 -2.42 13.41
N GLN A 35 13.37 -1.47 12.67
CA GLN A 35 13.71 -1.65 11.26
C GLN A 35 15.19 -2.04 11.16
N HIS A 36 15.53 -3.07 10.37
CA HIS A 36 16.90 -3.52 10.18
C HIS A 36 17.38 -3.20 8.77
N PHE A 37 18.57 -2.62 8.68
CA PHE A 37 19.22 -2.23 7.42
C PHE A 37 20.60 -2.90 7.30
N PRO A 38 20.67 -4.23 7.03
CA PRO A 38 21.94 -4.98 7.09
C PRO A 38 22.99 -4.50 6.08
N ARG A 39 22.55 -4.00 4.92
CA ARG A 39 23.38 -3.45 3.84
C ARG A 39 22.62 -2.34 3.11
N SER A 40 23.34 -1.56 2.29
CA SER A 40 22.70 -0.55 1.43
C SER A 40 21.62 -1.18 0.55
N GLY A 41 20.41 -0.64 0.61
CA GLY A 41 19.24 -1.12 -0.13
C GLY A 41 18.59 -2.39 0.44
N TRP A 42 19.06 -2.91 1.58
CA TRP A 42 18.45 -4.05 2.27
C TRP A 42 17.58 -3.55 3.42
N VAL A 43 16.38 -4.12 3.53
CA VAL A 43 15.42 -3.77 4.59
C VAL A 43 14.80 -5.06 5.13
N GLU A 44 14.89 -5.27 6.44
CA GLU A 44 14.39 -6.46 7.10
C GLU A 44 13.61 -6.11 8.37
N HIS A 45 12.64 -6.96 8.70
CA HIS A 45 11.96 -6.96 10.00
C HIS A 45 12.20 -8.29 10.71
N ASP A 46 12.32 -8.27 12.03
CA ASP A 46 12.23 -9.47 12.83
C ASP A 46 10.76 -9.93 12.88
N PRO A 47 10.43 -11.15 12.41
CA PRO A 47 9.05 -11.65 12.48
C PRO A 47 8.51 -11.75 13.92
N SER A 48 9.39 -11.87 14.92
CA SER A 48 8.99 -11.88 16.33
C SER A 48 8.51 -10.51 16.80
N ASP A 49 9.11 -9.42 16.30
CA ASP A 49 8.67 -8.05 16.59
C ASP A 49 7.31 -7.76 15.93
N ILE A 50 7.11 -8.21 14.68
CA ILE A 50 5.80 -8.11 14.01
C ILE A 50 4.73 -8.82 14.83
N TRP A 51 4.99 -10.06 15.26
CA TRP A 51 4.02 -10.84 16.04
C TRP A 51 3.75 -10.22 17.41
N SER A 52 4.80 -9.85 18.15
CA SER A 52 4.67 -9.33 19.52
C SER A 52 3.93 -7.99 19.54
N SER A 53 4.24 -7.09 18.62
CA SER A 53 3.56 -5.80 18.51
C SER A 53 2.09 -5.95 18.12
N VAL A 54 1.75 -6.88 17.22
CA VAL A 54 0.34 -7.17 16.89
C VAL A 54 -0.40 -7.73 18.10
N ALA A 55 0.15 -8.73 18.78
CA ALA A 55 -0.49 -9.31 19.95
C ALA A 55 -0.65 -8.30 21.11
N SER A 56 0.35 -7.45 21.32
CA SER A 56 0.34 -6.36 22.32
C SER A 56 -0.73 -5.31 22.00
N THR A 57 -0.74 -4.81 20.76
CA THR A 57 -1.70 -3.77 20.35
C THR A 57 -3.13 -4.27 20.37
N CYS A 58 -3.41 -5.51 19.99
CA CYS A 58 -4.75 -6.11 20.10
C CYS A 58 -5.25 -6.11 21.54
N ARG A 59 -4.45 -6.60 22.49
CA ARG A 59 -4.81 -6.58 23.93
C ARG A 59 -4.99 -5.16 24.42
N GLY A 60 -4.05 -4.26 24.07
CA GLY A 60 -4.10 -2.86 24.47
C GLY A 60 -5.33 -2.11 23.92
N ALA A 61 -5.78 -2.41 22.71
CA ALA A 61 -6.98 -1.81 22.12
C ALA A 61 -8.27 -2.30 22.84
N ILE A 62 -8.38 -3.59 23.15
CA ILE A 62 -9.48 -4.17 23.93
C ILE A 62 -9.56 -3.53 25.32
N GLU A 63 -8.43 -3.43 26.02
CA GLU A 63 -8.33 -2.81 27.34
C GLU A 63 -8.73 -1.33 27.31
N LYS A 64 -8.15 -0.54 26.39
CA LYS A 64 -8.47 0.88 26.23
C LYS A 64 -9.93 1.15 25.86
N ALA A 65 -10.56 0.22 25.13
CA ALA A 65 -11.98 0.31 24.83
C ALA A 65 -12.87 0.04 26.06
N GLY A 66 -12.32 -0.52 27.14
CA GLY A 66 -13.07 -0.92 28.33
C GLY A 66 -14.01 -2.10 28.07
N ILE A 67 -13.65 -3.00 27.15
CA ILE A 67 -14.43 -4.17 26.74
C ILE A 67 -13.65 -5.46 27.00
N THR A 68 -14.28 -6.58 26.75
CA THR A 68 -13.65 -7.91 26.78
C THR A 68 -13.68 -8.55 25.40
N ALA A 69 -12.91 -9.61 25.20
CA ALA A 69 -12.97 -10.37 23.95
C ALA A 69 -14.37 -10.95 23.66
N ALA A 70 -15.24 -11.10 24.70
CA ALA A 70 -16.61 -11.53 24.49
C ALA A 70 -17.48 -10.53 23.71
N ASP A 71 -17.08 -9.27 23.74
CA ASP A 71 -17.78 -8.17 23.04
C ASP A 71 -17.30 -8.01 21.58
N VAL A 72 -16.19 -8.69 21.19
CA VAL A 72 -15.62 -8.67 19.83
C VAL A 72 -16.27 -9.78 19.00
N ALA A 73 -16.93 -9.39 17.91
CA ALA A 73 -17.58 -10.35 17.00
C ALA A 73 -16.62 -10.99 16.00
N ALA A 74 -15.65 -10.22 15.50
CA ALA A 74 -14.70 -10.69 14.50
C ALA A 74 -13.43 -9.83 14.47
N ILE A 75 -12.38 -10.38 13.84
CA ILE A 75 -11.12 -9.73 13.53
C ILE A 75 -11.04 -9.48 12.02
N GLY A 76 -10.67 -8.25 11.62
CA GLY A 76 -10.21 -7.90 10.29
C GLY A 76 -8.69 -7.64 10.30
N ILE A 77 -7.99 -8.08 9.28
CA ILE A 77 -6.54 -7.90 9.15
C ILE A 77 -6.23 -7.11 7.87
N THR A 78 -5.42 -6.09 8.00
CA THR A 78 -4.75 -5.44 6.89
C THR A 78 -3.25 -5.33 7.19
N ASN A 79 -2.43 -5.32 6.16
CA ASN A 79 -0.99 -5.44 6.34
C ASN A 79 -0.21 -4.72 5.24
N GLN A 80 1.03 -4.33 5.55
CA GLN A 80 2.02 -4.00 4.53
C GLN A 80 2.13 -5.16 3.54
N ARG A 81 2.01 -4.86 2.25
CA ARG A 81 2.02 -5.89 1.21
C ARG A 81 3.44 -6.34 0.89
N GLU A 82 3.58 -7.42 0.13
CA GLU A 82 4.81 -7.95 -0.50
C GLU A 82 5.93 -8.35 0.47
N THR A 83 5.90 -7.92 1.72
CA THR A 83 6.88 -8.34 2.74
C THR A 83 6.82 -9.85 2.91
N THR A 84 7.98 -10.50 2.81
CA THR A 84 8.09 -11.95 2.57
C THR A 84 8.63 -12.66 3.81
N LEU A 85 7.89 -13.66 4.27
CA LEU A 85 8.26 -14.51 5.41
C LEU A 85 8.31 -15.97 4.99
N VAL A 86 9.26 -16.71 5.56
CA VAL A 86 9.36 -18.18 5.44
C VAL A 86 9.61 -18.74 6.83
N TRP A 87 8.81 -19.74 7.21
CA TRP A 87 8.91 -20.36 8.53
C TRP A 87 8.73 -21.87 8.47
N ASP A 88 9.23 -22.55 9.51
CA ASP A 88 9.06 -23.97 9.70
C ASP A 88 7.59 -24.29 10.03
N LYS A 89 7.02 -25.23 9.28
CA LYS A 89 5.61 -25.62 9.39
C LYS A 89 5.24 -26.20 10.75
N THR A 90 6.20 -26.84 11.43
CA THR A 90 5.95 -27.55 12.68
C THR A 90 6.15 -26.64 13.89
N THR A 91 7.23 -25.86 13.89
CA THR A 91 7.62 -25.01 15.02
C THR A 91 7.08 -23.59 14.91
N GLY A 92 6.84 -23.11 13.68
CA GLY A 92 6.48 -21.74 13.41
C GLY A 92 7.65 -20.76 13.51
N GLU A 93 8.86 -21.28 13.65
CA GLU A 93 10.07 -20.46 13.71
C GLU A 93 10.45 -19.98 12.32
N PRO A 94 10.62 -18.65 12.11
CA PRO A 94 11.11 -18.10 10.88
C PRO A 94 12.54 -18.58 10.59
N ILE A 95 12.84 -18.91 9.32
CA ILE A 95 14.20 -19.33 8.92
C ILE A 95 15.07 -18.15 8.48
N HIS A 96 14.48 -16.98 8.34
CA HIS A 96 15.13 -15.72 7.94
C HIS A 96 14.28 -14.54 8.44
N ASN A 97 14.89 -13.37 8.64
CA ASN A 97 14.14 -12.14 8.83
C ASN A 97 13.17 -11.90 7.68
N ALA A 98 12.04 -11.26 7.94
CA ALA A 98 11.11 -10.85 6.90
C ALA A 98 11.79 -9.85 5.95
N ILE A 99 11.83 -10.14 4.65
CA ILE A 99 12.38 -9.23 3.66
C ILE A 99 11.28 -8.26 3.24
N VAL A 100 11.49 -6.97 3.54
CA VAL A 100 10.49 -5.92 3.39
C VAL A 100 10.28 -5.55 1.91
N TRP A 101 9.10 -5.04 1.57
CA TRP A 101 8.74 -4.60 0.22
C TRP A 101 9.71 -3.54 -0.37
N GLN A 102 10.35 -2.73 0.49
CA GLN A 102 11.33 -1.71 0.10
C GLN A 102 12.70 -2.29 -0.28
N ASP A 103 12.97 -3.55 0.03
CA ASP A 103 14.26 -4.20 -0.15
C ASP A 103 14.61 -4.37 -1.64
N ARG A 104 15.87 -4.08 -2.00
CA ARG A 104 16.34 -4.09 -3.39
C ARG A 104 17.36 -5.21 -3.69
N ARG A 105 17.61 -6.15 -2.72
CA ARG A 105 18.65 -7.18 -2.86
C ARG A 105 18.46 -8.10 -4.07
N THR A 106 17.25 -8.26 -4.57
CA THR A 106 16.94 -9.13 -5.70
C THR A 106 16.91 -8.40 -7.05
N ALA A 107 17.38 -7.14 -7.13
CA ALA A 107 17.37 -6.33 -8.35
C ALA A 107 18.09 -7.03 -9.52
N ALA A 108 19.25 -7.67 -9.29
CA ALA A 108 20.00 -8.36 -10.33
C ALA A 108 19.19 -9.52 -10.97
N PHE A 109 18.43 -10.25 -10.16
CA PHE A 109 17.55 -11.31 -10.69
C PHE A 109 16.38 -10.73 -11.51
N CYS A 110 15.83 -9.60 -11.10
CA CYS A 110 14.81 -8.90 -11.90
C CYS A 110 15.36 -8.43 -13.25
N GLU A 111 16.62 -7.98 -13.31
CA GLU A 111 17.28 -7.62 -14.58
C GLU A 111 17.52 -8.84 -15.47
N GLU A 112 17.89 -9.98 -14.89
CA GLU A 112 18.00 -11.26 -15.61
C GLU A 112 16.65 -11.62 -16.25
N LEU A 113 15.54 -11.58 -15.49
CA LEU A 113 14.20 -11.87 -16.00
C LEU A 113 13.80 -10.95 -17.16
N ARG A 114 14.12 -9.64 -17.07
CA ARG A 114 13.87 -8.68 -18.15
C ARG A 114 14.71 -8.99 -19.40
N ARG A 115 16.00 -9.27 -19.22
CA ARG A 115 16.91 -9.61 -20.32
C ARG A 115 16.49 -10.89 -21.06
N GLU A 116 15.95 -11.88 -20.34
CA GLU A 116 15.42 -13.13 -20.91
C GLU A 116 14.03 -12.96 -21.54
N GLY A 117 13.39 -11.81 -21.40
CA GLY A 117 12.02 -11.58 -21.87
C GLY A 117 10.95 -12.22 -20.99
N PHE A 118 11.31 -12.74 -19.81
CA PHE A 118 10.35 -13.41 -18.92
C PHE A 118 9.41 -12.43 -18.22
N GLU A 119 9.76 -11.14 -18.15
CA GLU A 119 8.88 -10.08 -17.63
C GLU A 119 7.51 -10.09 -18.34
N ALA A 120 7.47 -10.33 -19.66
CA ALA A 120 6.19 -10.41 -20.38
C ALA A 120 5.26 -11.49 -19.83
N THR A 121 5.81 -12.67 -19.46
CA THR A 121 5.04 -13.75 -18.82
C THR A 121 4.54 -13.35 -17.44
N ILE A 122 5.37 -12.67 -16.65
CA ILE A 122 5.00 -12.14 -15.32
C ILE A 122 3.85 -11.16 -15.49
N THR A 123 4.01 -10.12 -16.31
CA THR A 123 3.01 -9.07 -16.51
C THR A 123 1.68 -9.64 -17.00
N GLN A 124 1.71 -10.54 -18.00
CA GLN A 124 0.51 -11.17 -18.53
C GLN A 124 -0.29 -11.92 -17.45
N LYS A 125 0.39 -12.63 -16.54
CA LYS A 125 -0.27 -13.46 -15.52
C LYS A 125 -0.65 -12.71 -14.27
N THR A 126 0.20 -11.81 -13.83
CA THR A 126 0.12 -11.18 -12.50
C THR A 126 -0.27 -9.71 -12.54
N GLY A 127 -0.21 -9.06 -13.71
CA GLY A 127 -0.36 -7.60 -13.84
C GLY A 127 0.86 -6.81 -13.33
N LEU A 128 1.90 -7.49 -12.83
CA LEU A 128 3.06 -6.87 -12.20
C LEU A 128 4.26 -6.83 -13.15
N LEU A 129 5.29 -6.07 -12.78
CA LEU A 129 6.58 -5.99 -13.44
C LEU A 129 7.61 -6.92 -12.75
N ALA A 130 8.72 -7.21 -13.42
CA ALA A 130 9.85 -7.88 -12.77
C ALA A 130 10.61 -6.85 -11.90
N ASP A 131 10.20 -6.69 -10.65
CA ASP A 131 10.78 -5.74 -9.70
C ASP A 131 11.00 -6.39 -8.31
N PRO A 132 12.09 -6.05 -7.60
CA PRO A 132 12.33 -6.52 -6.22
C PRO A 132 11.23 -6.17 -5.23
N TYR A 133 10.35 -5.23 -5.57
CA TYR A 133 9.19 -4.85 -4.76
C TYR A 133 8.35 -6.07 -4.34
N PHE A 134 8.11 -7.01 -5.26
CA PHE A 134 7.18 -8.13 -5.08
C PHE A 134 7.81 -9.34 -4.37
N SER A 135 6.97 -10.20 -3.76
CA SER A 135 7.42 -11.26 -2.86
C SER A 135 8.23 -12.37 -3.53
N GLY A 136 7.89 -12.76 -4.75
CA GLY A 136 8.41 -13.99 -5.36
C GLY A 136 9.93 -14.04 -5.48
N THR A 137 10.58 -12.92 -5.84
CA THR A 137 12.04 -12.84 -5.94
C THR A 137 12.73 -12.93 -4.58
N LYS A 138 12.10 -12.38 -3.53
CA LYS A 138 12.58 -12.45 -2.14
C LYS A 138 12.47 -13.87 -1.60
N LEU A 139 11.35 -14.56 -1.89
CA LEU A 139 11.17 -15.96 -1.53
C LEU A 139 12.24 -16.84 -2.17
N ARG A 140 12.48 -16.68 -3.50
CA ARG A 140 13.60 -17.36 -4.18
C ARG A 140 14.93 -17.10 -3.48
N TYR A 141 15.23 -15.84 -3.16
CA TYR A 141 16.46 -15.45 -2.48
C TYR A 141 16.63 -16.20 -1.14
N ILE A 142 15.60 -16.27 -0.30
CA ILE A 142 15.66 -16.99 0.98
C ILE A 142 15.96 -18.47 0.73
N LEU A 143 15.26 -19.11 -0.21
CA LEU A 143 15.49 -20.52 -0.54
C LEU A 143 16.91 -20.80 -1.08
N GLU A 144 17.51 -19.85 -1.76
CA GLU A 144 18.87 -20.01 -2.32
C GLU A 144 19.98 -19.73 -1.31
N THR A 145 19.74 -18.87 -0.31
CA THR A 145 20.80 -18.38 0.58
C THR A 145 20.78 -19.00 1.98
N VAL A 146 19.61 -19.48 2.42
CA VAL A 146 19.52 -20.18 3.72
C VAL A 146 19.87 -21.67 3.50
N GLU A 147 20.84 -22.15 4.26
CA GLU A 147 21.32 -23.54 4.17
C GLU A 147 20.19 -24.55 4.40
N GLY A 148 20.07 -25.51 3.50
CA GLY A 148 19.06 -26.57 3.54
C GLY A 148 17.63 -26.11 3.22
N ALA A 149 17.36 -24.81 3.00
CA ALA A 149 16.02 -24.31 2.79
C ALA A 149 15.35 -24.91 1.55
N LYS A 150 16.07 -25.11 0.43
CA LYS A 150 15.52 -25.72 -0.78
C LYS A 150 15.02 -27.15 -0.53
N ASP A 151 15.81 -27.97 0.13
CA ASP A 151 15.48 -29.36 0.40
C ASP A 151 14.30 -29.45 1.38
N ARG A 152 14.30 -28.63 2.42
CA ARG A 152 13.18 -28.54 3.38
C ARG A 152 11.90 -28.05 2.71
N ALA A 153 11.99 -27.07 1.82
CA ALA A 153 10.86 -26.60 1.04
C ALA A 153 10.29 -27.69 0.13
N ALA A 154 11.16 -28.43 -0.57
CA ALA A 154 10.75 -29.56 -1.41
C ALA A 154 10.13 -30.69 -0.59
N ALA A 155 10.58 -30.93 0.66
CA ALA A 155 9.99 -31.87 1.59
C ALA A 155 8.65 -31.38 2.21
N GLY A 156 8.22 -30.15 1.94
CA GLY A 156 7.00 -29.57 2.49
C GLY A 156 7.09 -29.19 3.96
N GLU A 157 8.30 -28.94 4.49
CA GLU A 157 8.56 -28.57 5.87
C GLU A 157 8.50 -27.06 6.10
N LEU A 158 8.56 -26.25 5.03
CA LEU A 158 8.54 -24.80 5.08
C LEU A 158 7.25 -24.23 4.51
N LEU A 159 6.78 -23.16 5.11
CA LEU A 159 5.66 -22.35 4.64
C LEU A 159 6.14 -20.96 4.23
N PHE A 160 5.53 -20.42 3.19
CA PHE A 160 5.69 -19.04 2.75
C PHE A 160 4.43 -18.25 3.03
N GLY A 161 4.56 -16.97 3.30
CA GLY A 161 3.47 -16.02 3.32
C GLY A 161 3.93 -14.58 3.25
N THR A 162 2.99 -13.72 2.93
CA THR A 162 3.00 -12.30 3.28
C THR A 162 2.62 -12.16 4.76
N VAL A 163 2.65 -10.94 5.27
CA VAL A 163 2.45 -10.71 6.72
C VAL A 163 1.11 -11.25 7.21
N ASP A 164 0.03 -11.09 6.44
CA ASP A 164 -1.29 -11.65 6.76
C ASP A 164 -1.26 -13.16 7.01
N SER A 165 -0.65 -13.92 6.10
CA SER A 165 -0.54 -15.37 6.24
C SER A 165 0.19 -15.80 7.51
N TYR A 166 1.29 -15.09 7.83
CA TYR A 166 2.06 -15.34 9.05
C TYR A 166 1.26 -14.99 10.30
N LEU A 167 0.56 -13.85 10.31
CA LEU A 167 -0.30 -13.45 11.42
C LEU A 167 -1.46 -14.42 11.63
N ILE A 168 -2.15 -14.84 10.56
CA ILE A 168 -3.23 -15.82 10.63
C ILE A 168 -2.69 -17.16 11.18
N TRP A 169 -1.53 -17.60 10.69
CA TRP A 169 -0.91 -18.82 11.16
C TRP A 169 -0.60 -18.74 12.67
N LYS A 170 -0.02 -17.64 13.15
CA LYS A 170 0.28 -17.40 14.57
C LYS A 170 -1.00 -17.28 15.41
N LEU A 171 -1.98 -16.52 14.97
CA LEU A 171 -3.26 -16.30 15.64
C LEU A 171 -4.04 -17.61 15.81
N THR A 172 -4.03 -18.47 14.80
CA THR A 172 -4.76 -19.74 14.80
C THR A 172 -3.98 -20.90 15.41
N GLY A 173 -2.73 -20.67 15.85
CA GLY A 173 -1.86 -21.71 16.41
C GLY A 173 -1.44 -22.75 15.38
N GLY A 174 -1.14 -22.34 14.17
CA GLY A 174 -0.69 -23.21 13.09
C GLY A 174 -1.79 -23.97 12.35
N LYS A 175 -3.06 -23.72 12.67
CA LYS A 175 -4.18 -24.45 12.07
C LYS A 175 -4.56 -23.98 10.66
N ARG A 176 -4.23 -22.72 10.31
CA ARG A 176 -4.60 -22.13 9.02
C ARG A 176 -3.37 -21.52 8.36
N HIS A 177 -3.11 -21.94 7.13
CA HIS A 177 -2.10 -21.37 6.23
C HIS A 177 -2.81 -20.84 5.00
N VAL A 178 -3.28 -19.62 5.10
CA VAL A 178 -4.15 -18.96 4.11
C VAL A 178 -3.73 -17.51 3.90
N THR A 179 -4.13 -16.95 2.78
CA THR A 179 -4.02 -15.53 2.42
C THR A 179 -5.29 -15.11 1.69
N ASP A 180 -5.48 -13.80 1.47
CA ASP A 180 -6.53 -13.31 0.60
C ASP A 180 -6.04 -13.04 -0.84
N ALA A 181 -6.98 -12.85 -1.76
CA ALA A 181 -6.67 -12.64 -3.17
C ALA A 181 -5.85 -11.35 -3.40
N THR A 182 -6.02 -10.31 -2.57
CA THR A 182 -5.31 -9.04 -2.73
C THR A 182 -3.84 -9.16 -2.35
N ASN A 183 -3.52 -9.83 -1.24
CA ASN A 183 -2.14 -10.14 -0.87
C ASN A 183 -1.49 -11.13 -1.85
N ALA A 184 -2.20 -12.18 -2.26
CA ALA A 184 -1.71 -13.13 -3.27
C ALA A 184 -1.34 -12.42 -4.59
N ALA A 185 -2.15 -11.44 -5.03
CA ALA A 185 -1.91 -10.66 -6.24
C ALA A 185 -0.61 -9.84 -6.20
N ARG A 186 -0.03 -9.59 -5.00
CA ARG A 186 1.21 -8.82 -4.84
C ARG A 186 2.47 -9.69 -4.78
N THR A 187 2.33 -10.99 -4.87
CA THR A 187 3.46 -11.91 -4.71
C THR A 187 4.31 -12.10 -5.97
N MET A 188 3.84 -11.69 -7.14
CA MET A 188 4.39 -12.03 -8.46
C MET A 188 4.26 -13.54 -8.80
N LEU A 189 3.60 -14.33 -7.93
CA LEU A 189 3.44 -15.78 -8.10
C LEU A 189 2.01 -16.18 -8.46
N TYR A 190 1.04 -15.27 -8.25
CA TYR A 190 -0.37 -15.55 -8.42
C TYR A 190 -0.89 -15.09 -9.80
N ASP A 191 -1.45 -16.01 -10.56
CA ASP A 191 -2.11 -15.72 -11.85
C ASP A 191 -3.49 -15.13 -11.56
N ILE A 192 -3.59 -13.79 -11.56
CA ILE A 192 -4.82 -13.06 -11.20
C ILE A 192 -5.95 -13.23 -12.22
N ARG A 193 -5.64 -13.69 -13.44
CA ARG A 193 -6.65 -14.03 -14.46
C ARG A 193 -7.31 -15.37 -14.18
N LYS A 194 -6.53 -16.32 -13.63
CA LYS A 194 -6.98 -17.71 -13.40
C LYS A 194 -7.35 -17.98 -11.95
N GLY A 195 -7.12 -17.03 -11.05
CA GLY A 195 -7.38 -17.19 -9.63
C GLY A 195 -6.58 -18.33 -8.98
N ARG A 196 -5.28 -18.50 -9.35
CA ARG A 196 -4.43 -19.58 -8.81
C ARG A 196 -2.95 -19.26 -8.89
N TRP A 197 -2.15 -19.92 -8.09
CA TRP A 197 -0.70 -19.85 -8.18
C TRP A 197 -0.21 -20.29 -9.57
N SER A 198 0.72 -19.53 -10.14
CA SER A 198 1.27 -19.76 -11.48
C SER A 198 2.39 -20.81 -11.42
N THR A 199 2.12 -22.04 -11.87
CA THR A 199 3.15 -23.09 -11.97
C THR A 199 4.33 -22.61 -12.80
N THR A 200 4.10 -21.94 -13.93
CA THR A 200 5.16 -21.42 -14.81
C THR A 200 6.12 -20.48 -14.08
N ILE A 201 5.61 -19.58 -13.22
CA ILE A 201 6.46 -18.64 -12.49
C ILE A 201 7.10 -19.34 -11.30
N CYS A 202 6.34 -20.14 -10.55
CA CYS A 202 6.87 -20.92 -9.43
C CYS A 202 8.01 -21.84 -9.86
N ASP A 203 7.86 -22.54 -10.98
CA ASP A 203 8.92 -23.41 -11.55
C ASP A 203 10.18 -22.61 -11.92
N ARG A 204 10.02 -21.44 -12.60
CA ARG A 204 11.15 -20.56 -12.96
C ARG A 204 11.87 -20.04 -11.74
N PHE A 205 11.17 -19.82 -10.61
CA PHE A 205 11.74 -19.33 -9.38
C PHE A 205 12.20 -20.43 -8.43
N GLY A 206 11.92 -21.72 -8.75
CA GLY A 206 12.23 -22.87 -7.91
C GLY A 206 11.43 -22.91 -6.60
N ILE A 207 10.17 -22.47 -6.64
CA ILE A 207 9.27 -22.39 -5.49
C ILE A 207 8.32 -23.58 -5.50
N PRO A 208 8.41 -24.53 -4.53
CA PRO A 208 7.47 -25.64 -4.42
C PRO A 208 6.06 -25.17 -4.05
N ALA A 209 5.05 -25.72 -4.73
CA ALA A 209 3.64 -25.40 -4.48
C ALA A 209 3.20 -25.70 -3.03
N ALA A 210 3.84 -26.66 -2.36
CA ALA A 210 3.55 -27.03 -0.98
C ALA A 210 3.83 -25.92 0.05
N MET A 211 4.62 -24.90 -0.33
CA MET A 211 4.90 -23.74 0.50
C MET A 211 3.83 -22.66 0.44
N LEU A 212 2.97 -22.68 -0.60
CA LEU A 212 2.07 -21.56 -0.91
C LEU A 212 0.78 -21.69 -0.10
N PRO A 213 0.24 -20.58 0.45
CA PRO A 213 -1.01 -20.59 1.19
C PRO A 213 -2.22 -20.84 0.28
N GLU A 214 -3.30 -21.33 0.86
CA GLU A 214 -4.60 -21.30 0.22
C GLU A 214 -5.06 -19.83 0.07
N VAL A 215 -5.62 -19.48 -1.11
CA VAL A 215 -6.08 -18.12 -1.39
C VAL A 215 -7.60 -18.06 -1.23
N LEU A 216 -8.06 -17.13 -0.40
CA LEU A 216 -9.48 -16.94 -0.09
C LEU A 216 -9.97 -15.57 -0.62
N ASP A 217 -11.29 -15.37 -0.57
CA ASP A 217 -11.90 -14.05 -0.74
C ASP A 217 -11.49 -13.10 0.39
N CYS A 218 -11.59 -11.78 0.18
CA CYS A 218 -11.25 -10.80 1.21
C CYS A 218 -12.16 -10.89 2.45
N ALA A 219 -13.41 -11.32 2.28
CA ALA A 219 -14.37 -11.58 3.37
C ALA A 219 -14.67 -13.08 3.42
N ALA A 220 -13.85 -13.85 4.13
CA ALA A 220 -13.91 -15.31 4.22
C ALA A 220 -13.69 -15.82 5.65
N ASP A 221 -13.76 -17.13 5.84
CA ASP A 221 -13.37 -17.78 7.09
C ASP A 221 -11.87 -18.10 7.07
N PHE A 222 -11.07 -17.25 7.70
CA PHE A 222 -9.63 -17.45 7.87
C PHE A 222 -9.28 -18.28 9.11
N GLY A 223 -10.27 -18.73 9.85
CA GLY A 223 -10.13 -19.51 11.08
C GLY A 223 -10.40 -18.67 12.34
N THR A 224 -10.14 -19.28 13.50
CA THR A 224 -10.33 -18.66 14.82
C THR A 224 -9.02 -18.54 15.58
N THR A 225 -8.88 -17.49 16.37
CA THR A 225 -7.69 -17.31 17.21
C THR A 225 -7.64 -18.36 18.32
N ARG A 226 -6.44 -18.59 18.84
CA ARG A 226 -6.29 -19.36 20.11
C ARG A 226 -6.95 -18.60 21.25
N ALA A 227 -7.63 -19.32 22.12
CA ALA A 227 -8.33 -18.74 23.28
C ALA A 227 -7.37 -18.05 24.29
N ASP A 228 -6.13 -18.56 24.41
CA ASP A 228 -5.12 -18.02 25.34
C ASP A 228 -4.60 -16.62 24.95
N LEU A 229 -4.79 -16.18 23.71
CA LEU A 229 -4.36 -14.85 23.26
C LEU A 229 -5.23 -13.73 23.84
N PHE A 230 -6.54 -13.94 23.90
CA PHE A 230 -7.53 -12.92 24.24
C PHE A 230 -8.54 -13.36 25.32
N GLY A 231 -8.40 -14.59 25.85
CA GLY A 231 -9.35 -15.19 26.78
C GLY A 231 -10.58 -15.84 26.12
N LYS A 232 -10.69 -15.74 24.78
CA LYS A 232 -11.75 -16.33 23.96
C LYS A 232 -11.24 -16.55 22.53
N GLU A 233 -11.77 -17.54 21.85
CA GLU A 233 -11.58 -17.69 20.41
C GLU A 233 -12.35 -16.62 19.65
N LEU A 234 -11.67 -15.88 18.77
CA LEU A 234 -12.25 -14.83 17.93
C LEU A 234 -12.12 -15.25 16.46
N PRO A 235 -13.20 -15.17 15.66
CA PRO A 235 -13.14 -15.50 14.25
C PRO A 235 -12.40 -14.40 13.47
N ILE A 236 -11.56 -14.81 12.53
CA ILE A 236 -10.87 -13.93 11.58
C ILE A 236 -11.67 -13.99 10.28
N LEU A 237 -12.35 -12.90 9.92
CA LEU A 237 -13.35 -12.91 8.84
C LEU A 237 -13.10 -11.91 7.71
N GLY A 238 -12.07 -11.08 7.82
CA GLY A 238 -11.70 -10.11 6.79
C GLY A 238 -10.20 -9.98 6.67
N VAL A 239 -9.66 -10.03 5.45
CA VAL A 239 -8.23 -9.81 5.16
C VAL A 239 -8.09 -9.06 3.85
N ALA A 240 -7.23 -8.05 3.82
CA ALA A 240 -6.82 -7.37 2.59
C ALA A 240 -5.48 -6.66 2.78
N GLY A 241 -4.69 -6.55 1.72
CA GLY A 241 -3.51 -5.71 1.70
C GLY A 241 -3.86 -4.23 1.98
N ASP A 242 -2.92 -3.46 2.53
CA ASP A 242 -3.17 -2.10 3.04
C ASP A 242 -3.83 -1.15 2.02
N GLN A 243 -3.35 -1.15 0.79
CA GLN A 243 -3.89 -0.27 -0.25
C GLN A 243 -5.26 -0.71 -0.76
N GLN A 244 -5.50 -2.01 -0.77
CA GLN A 244 -6.79 -2.61 -1.10
C GLN A 244 -7.80 -2.38 0.02
N ALA A 245 -7.41 -2.58 1.27
CA ALA A 245 -8.24 -2.25 2.43
C ALA A 245 -8.62 -0.76 2.44
N ALA A 246 -7.67 0.15 2.12
CA ALA A 246 -7.98 1.58 1.97
C ALA A 246 -8.96 1.85 0.82
N THR A 247 -8.84 1.14 -0.31
CA THR A 247 -9.80 1.24 -1.43
C THR A 247 -11.22 0.85 -0.99
N ILE A 248 -11.33 -0.23 -0.23
CA ILE A 248 -12.58 -0.69 0.38
C ILE A 248 -13.08 0.35 1.40
N GLY A 249 -12.23 0.80 2.33
CA GLY A 249 -12.60 1.79 3.35
C GLY A 249 -13.01 3.16 2.80
N GLN A 250 -12.54 3.48 1.60
CA GLN A 250 -13.00 4.63 0.82
C GLN A 250 -14.28 4.34 0.02
N ALA A 251 -14.85 3.15 0.15
CA ALA A 251 -16.01 2.72 -0.64
C ALA A 251 -15.83 2.94 -2.16
N CYS A 252 -14.63 2.67 -2.70
CA CYS A 252 -14.34 2.77 -4.12
C CYS A 252 -14.76 1.48 -4.85
N PHE A 253 -16.07 1.21 -4.88
CA PHE A 253 -16.62 -0.04 -5.41
C PHE A 253 -17.02 0.02 -6.88
N GLU A 254 -17.28 1.20 -7.42
CA GLU A 254 -17.67 1.34 -8.81
C GLU A 254 -16.47 1.48 -9.74
N PRO A 255 -16.52 0.92 -10.96
CA PRO A 255 -15.51 1.16 -11.98
C PRO A 255 -15.34 2.67 -12.24
N GLY A 256 -14.10 3.13 -12.32
CA GLY A 256 -13.77 4.55 -12.47
C GLY A 256 -13.57 5.30 -11.16
N MET A 257 -13.93 4.72 -10.03
CA MET A 257 -13.60 5.30 -8.73
C MET A 257 -12.11 5.19 -8.44
N LEU A 258 -11.54 6.24 -7.87
CA LEU A 258 -10.12 6.40 -7.65
C LEU A 258 -9.85 6.82 -6.21
N LYS A 259 -8.93 6.14 -5.55
CA LYS A 259 -8.41 6.58 -4.25
C LYS A 259 -6.90 6.81 -4.30
N SER A 260 -6.41 7.67 -3.43
CA SER A 260 -4.98 7.88 -3.25
C SER A 260 -4.64 8.08 -1.77
N THR A 261 -3.72 7.25 -1.26
CA THR A 261 -3.25 7.32 0.12
C THR A 261 -1.91 8.05 0.17
N TYR A 262 -1.85 9.17 0.89
CA TYR A 262 -0.68 10.04 1.02
C TYR A 262 0.02 9.81 2.37
N GLY A 263 0.88 8.81 2.42
CA GLY A 263 1.78 8.52 3.54
C GLY A 263 3.21 9.01 3.26
N THR A 264 4.23 8.22 3.62
CA THR A 264 5.65 8.45 3.26
C THR A 264 5.81 8.52 1.74
N GLY A 265 5.24 7.55 1.03
CA GLY A 265 4.95 7.59 -0.40
C GLY A 265 3.47 7.84 -0.65
N CYS A 266 3.06 7.74 -1.91
CA CYS A 266 1.66 7.79 -2.29
C CYS A 266 1.32 6.61 -3.19
N PHE A 267 0.13 6.03 -2.97
CA PHE A 267 -0.37 4.89 -3.74
C PHE A 267 -1.78 5.19 -4.22
N ALA A 268 -1.92 5.29 -5.55
CA ALA A 268 -3.20 5.52 -6.20
C ALA A 268 -3.73 4.23 -6.81
N LEU A 269 -5.00 3.91 -6.56
CA LEU A 269 -5.70 2.77 -7.15
C LEU A 269 -6.97 3.25 -7.86
N LEU A 270 -7.04 2.90 -9.15
CA LEU A 270 -8.22 3.09 -10.00
C LEU A 270 -8.94 1.76 -10.13
N ASN A 271 -10.17 1.69 -9.65
CA ASN A 271 -11.04 0.52 -9.84
C ASN A 271 -11.40 0.37 -11.34
N THR A 272 -11.07 -0.77 -11.94
CA THR A 272 -11.34 -1.07 -13.35
C THR A 272 -12.45 -2.12 -13.53
N GLY A 273 -13.14 -2.49 -12.46
CA GLY A 273 -14.23 -3.46 -12.47
C GLY A 273 -13.75 -4.87 -12.76
N ASP A 274 -14.42 -5.54 -13.66
CA ASP A 274 -14.09 -6.91 -14.12
C ASP A 274 -12.99 -6.94 -15.20
N THR A 275 -12.46 -5.78 -15.58
CA THR A 275 -11.48 -5.63 -16.66
C THR A 275 -10.07 -5.55 -16.11
N LEU A 276 -9.25 -6.59 -16.34
CA LEU A 276 -7.82 -6.50 -16.09
C LEU A 276 -7.13 -5.73 -17.21
N VAL A 277 -6.70 -4.52 -16.92
CA VAL A 277 -6.00 -3.64 -17.85
C VAL A 277 -4.52 -3.99 -17.92
N GLU A 278 -4.00 -4.21 -19.13
CA GLU A 278 -2.55 -4.34 -19.37
C GLU A 278 -1.97 -2.95 -19.67
N SER A 279 -1.27 -2.39 -18.69
CA SER A 279 -0.73 -1.04 -18.81
C SER A 279 0.38 -0.92 -19.85
N GLN A 280 0.28 0.10 -20.72
CA GLN A 280 1.36 0.53 -21.63
C GLN A 280 2.23 1.63 -20.98
N LYS A 281 1.84 2.12 -19.82
CA LYS A 281 2.53 3.15 -19.03
C LYS A 281 3.23 2.60 -17.80
N ARG A 282 3.44 1.26 -17.77
CA ARG A 282 4.09 0.54 -16.66
C ARG A 282 3.39 0.71 -15.29
N LEU A 283 2.08 0.97 -15.30
CA LEU A 283 1.24 0.85 -14.11
C LEU A 283 1.05 -0.62 -13.77
N LEU A 284 0.69 -0.91 -12.54
CA LEU A 284 0.51 -2.28 -12.06
C LEU A 284 -0.96 -2.68 -12.14
N GLY A 285 -1.25 -3.80 -12.81
CA GLY A 285 -2.56 -4.45 -12.69
C GLY A 285 -2.60 -5.25 -11.39
N THR A 286 -3.70 -5.17 -10.65
CA THR A 286 -3.85 -5.88 -9.37
C THR A 286 -5.31 -6.24 -9.11
N ILE A 287 -5.57 -7.05 -8.08
CA ILE A 287 -6.90 -7.28 -7.54
C ILE A 287 -7.18 -6.18 -6.50
N ALA A 288 -8.26 -5.42 -6.68
CA ALA A 288 -8.75 -4.43 -5.73
C ALA A 288 -9.42 -5.11 -4.52
N TYR A 289 -10.24 -6.10 -4.77
CA TYR A 289 -10.89 -6.99 -3.81
C TYR A 289 -11.49 -8.19 -4.54
N GLN A 290 -11.83 -9.24 -3.79
CA GLN A 290 -12.51 -10.43 -4.33
C GLN A 290 -13.63 -10.84 -3.40
N PHE A 291 -14.84 -11.02 -3.95
CA PHE A 291 -16.02 -11.54 -3.27
C PHE A 291 -16.68 -12.64 -4.10
N ASP A 292 -17.14 -13.71 -3.44
CA ASP A 292 -17.79 -14.86 -4.09
C ASP A 292 -17.01 -15.44 -5.27
N GLY A 293 -15.67 -15.47 -5.12
CA GLY A 293 -14.74 -15.94 -6.13
C GLY A 293 -14.58 -15.02 -7.36
N LYS A 294 -15.17 -13.81 -7.33
CA LYS A 294 -15.11 -12.84 -8.42
C LYS A 294 -14.16 -11.71 -8.08
N PRO A 295 -13.03 -11.58 -8.79
CA PRO A 295 -12.12 -10.45 -8.58
C PRO A 295 -12.66 -9.17 -9.21
N THR A 296 -12.50 -8.06 -8.50
CA THR A 296 -12.52 -6.71 -9.05
C THR A 296 -11.09 -6.27 -9.22
N TYR A 297 -10.73 -5.77 -10.42
CA TYR A 297 -9.37 -5.35 -10.73
C TYR A 297 -9.16 -3.86 -10.50
N ALA A 298 -7.90 -3.48 -10.40
CA ALA A 298 -7.47 -2.09 -10.35
C ALA A 298 -6.16 -1.87 -11.11
N LEU A 299 -5.97 -0.63 -11.59
CA LEU A 299 -4.67 -0.10 -11.93
C LEU A 299 -4.07 0.61 -10.72
N GLU A 300 -2.83 0.26 -10.38
CA GLU A 300 -2.08 0.90 -9.30
C GLU A 300 -0.89 1.66 -9.84
N GLY A 301 -0.70 2.89 -9.32
CA GLY A 301 0.51 3.67 -9.50
C GLY A 301 1.08 4.09 -8.16
N SER A 302 2.42 4.11 -8.06
CA SER A 302 3.15 4.43 -6.83
C SER A 302 4.04 5.63 -7.02
N ILE A 303 3.96 6.58 -6.09
CA ILE A 303 4.88 7.70 -5.93
C ILE A 303 5.74 7.39 -4.70
N PHE A 304 7.04 7.26 -4.87
CA PHE A 304 7.93 6.83 -3.77
C PHE A 304 8.09 7.91 -2.70
N ILE A 305 8.07 9.17 -3.10
CA ILE A 305 8.30 10.32 -2.22
C ILE A 305 7.08 11.24 -2.23
N ALA A 306 6.26 11.14 -1.19
CA ALA A 306 5.16 12.05 -0.87
C ALA A 306 5.42 12.74 0.47
N GLY A 307 4.90 12.26 1.60
CA GLY A 307 5.21 12.82 2.91
C GLY A 307 6.70 12.80 3.27
N ALA A 308 7.49 11.92 2.65
CA ALA A 308 8.94 11.90 2.82
C ALA A 308 9.62 13.21 2.39
N VAL A 309 9.05 13.98 1.45
CA VAL A 309 9.59 15.29 1.08
C VAL A 309 9.48 16.29 2.22
N VAL A 310 8.41 16.23 3.02
CA VAL A 310 8.23 17.07 4.21
C VAL A 310 9.22 16.66 5.32
N GLN A 311 9.44 15.34 5.49
CA GLN A 311 10.47 14.86 6.41
C GLN A 311 11.85 15.34 5.99
N TRP A 312 12.16 15.37 4.70
CA TRP A 312 13.43 15.92 4.20
C TRP A 312 13.57 17.42 4.45
N LEU A 313 12.52 18.21 4.33
CA LEU A 313 12.55 19.64 4.72
C LEU A 313 12.89 19.80 6.20
N ARG A 314 12.37 18.90 7.07
CA ARG A 314 12.61 18.92 8.53
C ARG A 314 14.01 18.41 8.88
N ASP A 315 14.35 17.20 8.44
CA ASP A 315 15.51 16.46 8.94
C ASP A 315 16.78 16.73 8.10
N GLY A 316 16.62 16.88 6.79
CA GLY A 316 17.69 17.15 5.83
C GLY A 316 18.05 18.62 5.73
N LEU A 317 17.09 19.47 5.37
CA LEU A 317 17.33 20.92 5.21
C LEU A 317 17.17 21.71 6.51
N LYS A 318 16.42 21.19 7.48
CA LYS A 318 16.16 21.83 8.79
C LYS A 318 15.49 23.22 8.67
N ILE A 319 14.67 23.42 7.64
CA ILE A 319 13.94 24.67 7.40
C ILE A 319 12.58 24.70 8.10
N ILE A 320 12.12 23.58 8.61
CA ILE A 320 10.96 23.40 9.49
C ILE A 320 11.35 22.52 10.67
N ARG A 321 10.63 22.61 11.78
CA ARG A 321 10.83 21.74 12.97
C ARG A 321 9.80 20.62 13.03
N GLU A 322 8.58 20.91 12.58
CA GLU A 322 7.45 19.99 12.58
C GLU A 322 6.73 20.05 11.23
N ALA A 323 6.14 18.93 10.80
CA ALA A 323 5.44 18.83 9.51
C ALA A 323 4.32 19.88 9.35
N LYS A 324 3.62 20.22 10.43
CA LYS A 324 2.54 21.23 10.42
C LYS A 324 3.00 22.64 10.06
N GLU A 325 4.30 22.95 10.17
CA GLU A 325 4.86 24.25 9.79
C GLU A 325 5.01 24.43 8.28
N THR A 326 4.94 23.32 7.51
CA THR A 326 5.18 23.36 6.06
C THR A 326 4.12 24.17 5.33
N GLN A 327 2.84 24.00 5.67
CA GLN A 327 1.75 24.74 5.01
C GLN A 327 1.83 26.24 5.27
N PRO A 328 1.90 26.74 6.51
CA PRO A 328 2.02 28.19 6.78
C PRO A 328 3.24 28.80 6.09
N LEU A 329 4.36 28.06 6.03
CA LEU A 329 5.56 28.53 5.35
C LEU A 329 5.35 28.62 3.82
N ALA A 330 4.75 27.59 3.21
CA ALA A 330 4.45 27.57 1.78
C ALA A 330 3.48 28.70 1.36
N GLU A 331 2.54 29.07 2.23
CA GLU A 331 1.59 30.17 2.00
C GLU A 331 2.27 31.56 1.90
N THR A 332 3.46 31.72 2.50
CA THR A 332 4.24 32.95 2.42
C THR A 332 5.12 33.06 1.18
N ALA A 333 5.22 32.01 0.38
CA ALA A 333 6.04 31.99 -0.82
C ALA A 333 5.58 33.02 -1.87
N ASP A 334 6.54 33.60 -2.58
CA ASP A 334 6.28 34.53 -3.69
C ASP A 334 5.55 33.79 -4.81
N GLN A 335 4.32 34.24 -5.12
CA GLN A 335 3.47 33.65 -6.16
C GLN A 335 4.03 33.81 -7.58
N GLY A 336 4.96 34.78 -7.78
CA GLY A 336 5.62 35.00 -9.07
C GLY A 336 6.78 34.05 -9.34
N GLN A 337 7.25 33.30 -8.34
CA GLN A 337 8.33 32.33 -8.53
C GLN A 337 7.78 30.94 -8.86
N GLU A 338 8.29 30.34 -9.93
CA GLU A 338 8.02 28.94 -10.30
C GLU A 338 9.24 28.08 -10.00
N LEU A 339 9.23 27.45 -8.82
CA LEU A 339 10.24 26.52 -8.37
C LEU A 339 9.69 25.09 -8.48
N TYR A 340 10.40 24.21 -9.18
CA TYR A 340 10.03 22.79 -9.31
C TYR A 340 11.04 21.92 -8.59
N LEU A 341 10.54 21.14 -7.62
CA LEU A 341 11.33 20.14 -6.90
C LEU A 341 10.90 18.75 -7.40
N VAL A 342 11.81 18.04 -8.06
CA VAL A 342 11.61 16.63 -8.45
C VAL A 342 12.21 15.76 -7.35
N PRO A 343 11.39 15.13 -6.48
CA PRO A 343 11.88 14.44 -5.28
C PRO A 343 12.32 13.00 -5.56
N ALA A 344 13.19 12.78 -6.53
CA ALA A 344 13.69 11.47 -6.90
C ALA A 344 14.76 10.96 -5.92
N PHE A 345 14.49 10.98 -4.59
CA PHE A 345 15.48 10.62 -3.57
C PHE A 345 15.89 9.14 -3.63
N THR A 346 15.00 8.29 -4.10
CA THR A 346 15.19 6.84 -4.29
C THR A 346 14.86 6.41 -5.73
N GLY A 347 15.04 7.31 -6.70
CA GLY A 347 14.56 7.16 -8.06
C GLY A 347 13.12 7.67 -8.22
N LEU A 348 12.59 7.53 -9.43
CA LEU A 348 11.21 7.85 -9.78
C LEU A 348 10.40 6.56 -9.97
N GLY A 349 9.20 6.51 -9.39
CA GLY A 349 8.23 5.44 -9.56
C GLY A 349 7.44 5.56 -10.87
N ALA A 350 6.22 5.03 -10.89
CA ALA A 350 5.34 5.13 -12.04
C ALA A 350 5.02 6.59 -12.41
N PRO A 351 4.91 6.93 -13.69
CA PRO A 351 5.06 6.08 -14.87
C PRO A 351 6.51 5.94 -15.36
N TYR A 352 7.47 6.58 -14.72
CA TYR A 352 8.85 6.74 -15.22
C TYR A 352 9.74 5.53 -14.98
N TRP A 353 9.66 4.92 -13.79
CA TRP A 353 10.46 3.75 -13.34
C TRP A 353 11.96 3.92 -13.58
N ASP A 354 12.51 5.06 -13.16
CA ASP A 354 13.93 5.35 -13.24
C ASP A 354 14.57 5.28 -11.85
N ALA A 355 15.24 4.18 -11.58
CA ALA A 355 15.93 3.94 -10.30
C ALA A 355 17.19 4.79 -10.12
N GLU A 356 17.77 5.28 -11.24
CA GLU A 356 19.00 6.07 -11.22
C GLU A 356 18.74 7.58 -11.15
N ALA A 357 17.53 8.04 -11.40
CA ALA A 357 17.15 9.43 -11.21
C ALA A 357 17.43 9.88 -9.77
N ARG A 358 17.90 11.10 -9.61
CA ARG A 358 18.15 11.72 -8.29
C ARG A 358 17.42 13.05 -8.20
N GLY A 359 17.03 13.42 -6.95
CA GLY A 359 16.30 14.64 -6.71
C GLY A 359 16.97 15.88 -7.28
N ALA A 360 16.18 16.77 -7.88
CA ALA A 360 16.65 18.00 -8.49
C ALA A 360 15.69 19.17 -8.23
N ILE A 361 16.22 20.39 -8.27
CA ILE A 361 15.43 21.61 -8.10
C ILE A 361 15.73 22.54 -9.30
N TYR A 362 14.67 23.03 -9.91
CA TYR A 362 14.75 23.92 -11.08
C TYR A 362 14.02 25.24 -10.80
N GLY A 363 14.48 26.33 -11.42
CA GLY A 363 13.86 27.65 -11.27
C GLY A 363 14.38 28.48 -10.08
N LEU A 364 15.52 28.11 -9.48
CA LEU A 364 16.14 28.90 -8.39
C LEU A 364 16.52 30.29 -8.84
N THR A 365 16.17 31.26 -7.99
CA THR A 365 16.59 32.67 -8.11
C THR A 365 17.30 33.09 -6.82
N ARG A 366 17.89 34.29 -6.81
CA ARG A 366 18.51 34.83 -5.59
C ARG A 366 17.49 35.07 -4.46
N ASN A 367 16.22 35.12 -4.80
CA ASN A 367 15.12 35.36 -3.86
C ASN A 367 14.43 34.07 -3.42
N SER A 368 14.89 32.89 -3.89
CA SER A 368 14.33 31.61 -3.47
C SER A 368 14.81 31.27 -2.07
N GLY A 369 13.88 31.11 -1.13
CA GLY A 369 14.14 30.84 0.28
C GLY A 369 13.32 29.65 0.82
N PRO A 370 13.28 29.48 2.14
CA PRO A 370 12.55 28.36 2.77
C PRO A 370 11.08 28.24 2.36
N ALA A 371 10.41 29.37 2.11
CA ALA A 371 9.00 29.39 1.72
C ALA A 371 8.78 28.76 0.33
N GLU A 372 9.63 29.12 -0.65
CA GLU A 372 9.57 28.58 -1.99
C GLU A 372 9.92 27.10 -2.01
N PHE A 373 10.87 26.66 -1.18
CA PHE A 373 11.20 25.22 -1.01
C PHE A 373 10.02 24.44 -0.40
N ALA A 374 9.39 24.99 0.63
CA ALA A 374 8.22 24.36 1.26
C ALA A 374 7.06 24.23 0.26
N ARG A 375 6.78 25.30 -0.50
CA ARG A 375 5.75 25.26 -1.55
C ARG A 375 6.08 24.24 -2.63
N ALA A 376 7.28 24.25 -3.19
CA ALA A 376 7.68 23.31 -4.24
C ALA A 376 7.64 21.86 -3.78
N ALA A 377 7.95 21.59 -2.51
CA ALA A 377 7.85 20.27 -1.91
C ALA A 377 6.41 19.78 -1.86
N LEU A 378 5.46 20.59 -1.37
CA LEU A 378 4.04 20.22 -1.34
C LEU A 378 3.46 20.08 -2.75
N GLU A 379 3.79 20.99 -3.66
CA GLU A 379 3.35 20.98 -5.06
C GLU A 379 3.86 19.74 -5.82
N SER A 380 5.08 19.27 -5.51
CA SER A 380 5.67 18.11 -6.17
C SER A 380 4.80 16.85 -6.04
N VAL A 381 4.08 16.71 -4.92
CA VAL A 381 3.16 15.60 -4.69
C VAL A 381 1.93 15.70 -5.59
N GLY A 382 1.37 16.90 -5.76
CA GLY A 382 0.26 17.13 -6.68
C GLY A 382 0.64 16.87 -8.14
N PHE A 383 1.81 17.33 -8.56
CA PHE A 383 2.32 17.09 -9.92
C PHE A 383 2.53 15.60 -10.21
N GLN A 384 3.19 14.87 -9.31
CA GLN A 384 3.38 13.42 -9.45
C GLN A 384 2.04 12.68 -9.49
N THR A 385 1.06 13.13 -8.69
CA THR A 385 -0.29 12.55 -8.75
C THR A 385 -0.92 12.78 -10.12
N ARG A 386 -0.78 13.98 -10.71
CA ARG A 386 -1.27 14.23 -12.06
C ARG A 386 -0.60 13.32 -13.09
N ASP A 387 0.71 13.10 -13.01
CA ASP A 387 1.43 12.15 -13.88
C ASP A 387 0.79 10.76 -13.84
N LEU A 388 0.47 10.25 -12.63
CA LEU A 388 -0.19 8.96 -12.48
C LEU A 388 -1.60 8.95 -13.10
N LEU A 389 -2.39 9.99 -12.84
CA LEU A 389 -3.77 10.05 -13.36
C LEU A 389 -3.81 10.14 -14.89
N GLU A 390 -2.91 10.91 -15.50
CA GLU A 390 -2.78 10.96 -16.97
C GLU A 390 -2.37 9.59 -17.54
N ALA A 391 -1.46 8.87 -16.87
CA ALA A 391 -1.09 7.52 -17.25
C ALA A 391 -2.27 6.55 -17.13
N MET A 392 -3.02 6.59 -16.01
CA MET A 392 -4.20 5.75 -15.79
C MET A 392 -5.28 6.01 -16.84
N LYS A 393 -5.59 7.27 -17.13
CA LYS A 393 -6.56 7.65 -18.16
C LYS A 393 -6.14 7.19 -19.57
N SER A 394 -4.84 7.21 -19.86
CA SER A 394 -4.30 6.77 -21.15
C SER A 394 -4.44 5.26 -21.33
N ASP A 395 -4.31 4.47 -20.27
CA ASP A 395 -4.34 3.01 -20.32
C ASP A 395 -5.76 2.43 -20.22
N TRP A 396 -6.67 3.12 -19.55
CA TRP A 396 -8.05 2.65 -19.35
C TRP A 396 -9.07 3.67 -19.83
N GLN A 397 -9.74 3.30 -20.92
CA GLN A 397 -10.80 4.07 -21.55
C GLN A 397 -12.21 3.52 -21.22
N GLY A 398 -12.29 2.60 -20.26
CA GLY A 398 -13.56 2.12 -19.71
C GLY A 398 -14.31 3.25 -19.03
N ALA A 399 -15.55 3.09 -18.63
CA ALA A 399 -16.48 4.09 -18.08
C ALA A 399 -15.89 5.49 -17.72
N GLU A 400 -16.62 6.56 -17.93
CA GLU A 400 -16.19 7.89 -17.47
C GLU A 400 -15.69 7.78 -16.03
N THR A 401 -14.43 8.09 -15.78
CA THR A 401 -13.94 8.20 -14.41
C THR A 401 -14.90 9.09 -13.64
N THR A 402 -15.24 8.74 -12.42
CA THR A 402 -16.18 9.54 -11.59
C THR A 402 -15.72 10.98 -11.42
N GLY A 403 -14.53 11.29 -11.93
CA GLY A 403 -13.93 12.62 -11.90
C GLY A 403 -13.52 13.07 -10.49
N VAL A 404 -13.76 12.26 -9.45
CA VAL A 404 -13.46 12.59 -8.05
C VAL A 404 -12.34 11.70 -7.55
N LEU A 405 -11.31 12.31 -6.96
CA LEU A 405 -10.22 11.60 -6.26
C LEU A 405 -10.54 11.54 -4.76
N ARG A 406 -10.71 10.36 -4.20
CA ARG A 406 -10.80 10.16 -2.74
C ARG A 406 -9.41 10.04 -2.13
N VAL A 407 -9.17 10.78 -1.05
CA VAL A 407 -7.83 10.88 -0.44
C VAL A 407 -7.85 10.51 1.03
N ASP A 408 -6.75 9.91 1.48
CA ASP A 408 -6.47 9.62 2.89
C ASP A 408 -4.96 9.66 3.17
N GLY A 409 -4.56 9.28 4.39
CA GLY A 409 -3.18 9.35 4.83
C GLY A 409 -2.80 10.72 5.41
N GLY A 410 -1.65 10.79 6.08
CA GLY A 410 -1.26 11.94 6.90
C GLY A 410 -1.18 13.29 6.17
N MET A 411 -0.80 13.31 4.89
CA MET A 411 -0.75 14.57 4.13
C MET A 411 -2.12 15.11 3.75
N SER A 412 -3.17 14.27 3.71
CA SER A 412 -4.53 14.71 3.39
C SER A 412 -5.11 15.68 4.42
N ALA A 413 -4.49 15.77 5.62
CA ALA A 413 -4.84 16.75 6.64
C ALA A 413 -4.51 18.20 6.23
N SER A 414 -3.60 18.43 5.27
CA SER A 414 -3.27 19.77 4.77
C SER A 414 -4.30 20.23 3.74
N ASP A 415 -5.14 21.18 4.09
CA ASP A 415 -6.11 21.77 3.18
C ASP A 415 -5.44 22.43 1.98
N TRP A 416 -4.31 23.07 2.17
CA TRP A 416 -3.54 23.68 1.09
C TRP A 416 -3.07 22.65 0.06
N SER A 417 -2.51 21.53 0.54
CA SER A 417 -2.04 20.46 -0.34
C SER A 417 -3.20 19.83 -1.12
N MET A 418 -4.34 19.63 -0.47
CA MET A 418 -5.53 19.05 -1.12
C MET A 418 -6.17 20.03 -2.11
N GLN A 419 -6.16 21.34 -1.83
CA GLN A 419 -6.59 22.35 -2.79
C GLN A 419 -5.67 22.40 -4.00
N PHE A 420 -4.35 22.45 -3.79
CA PHE A 420 -3.39 22.40 -4.90
C PHE A 420 -3.52 21.12 -5.71
N LEU A 421 -3.74 19.98 -5.06
CA LEU A 421 -3.98 18.71 -5.73
C LEU A 421 -5.21 18.79 -6.65
N SER A 422 -6.35 19.27 -6.12
CA SER A 422 -7.57 19.49 -6.91
C SER A 422 -7.32 20.43 -8.10
N ASP A 423 -6.62 21.54 -7.87
CA ASP A 423 -6.27 22.53 -8.88
C ASP A 423 -5.44 21.92 -10.02
N ILE A 424 -4.39 21.16 -9.69
CA ILE A 424 -3.45 20.66 -10.70
C ILE A 424 -3.98 19.45 -11.47
N ILE A 425 -4.80 18.60 -10.85
CA ILE A 425 -5.44 17.48 -11.54
C ILE A 425 -6.70 17.93 -12.33
N GLY A 426 -7.24 19.11 -12.00
CA GLY A 426 -8.45 19.66 -12.63
C GLY A 426 -9.72 18.86 -12.31
N ALA A 427 -9.77 18.23 -11.12
CA ALA A 427 -10.88 17.40 -10.68
C ALA A 427 -11.11 17.56 -9.16
N PRO A 428 -12.35 17.36 -8.67
CA PRO A 428 -12.64 17.40 -7.24
C PRO A 428 -11.82 16.37 -6.45
N VAL A 429 -11.42 16.77 -5.23
CA VAL A 429 -10.73 15.92 -4.26
C VAL A 429 -11.60 15.81 -3.01
N ASP A 430 -11.96 14.59 -2.62
CA ASP A 430 -12.81 14.30 -1.46
C ASP A 430 -12.00 13.67 -0.33
N ARG A 431 -12.03 14.31 0.84
CA ARG A 431 -11.46 13.79 2.07
C ARG A 431 -12.60 13.23 2.95
N PRO A 432 -12.50 11.96 3.44
CA PRO A 432 -13.51 11.38 4.32
C PRO A 432 -13.36 11.88 5.76
N THR A 433 -14.44 11.73 6.55
CA THR A 433 -14.42 12.00 8.01
C THR A 433 -13.53 11.03 8.77
N VAL A 434 -13.42 9.77 8.32
CA VAL A 434 -12.55 8.75 8.92
C VAL A 434 -11.30 8.62 8.08
N LEU A 435 -10.18 9.12 8.59
CA LEU A 435 -8.88 9.05 7.89
C LEU A 435 -8.20 7.68 8.01
N GLU A 436 -8.61 6.83 8.97
CA GLU A 436 -8.10 5.46 9.15
C GLU A 436 -8.82 4.48 8.21
N THR A 437 -8.86 4.79 6.92
CA THR A 437 -9.61 4.06 5.89
C THR A 437 -9.09 2.64 5.71
N THR A 438 -7.79 2.41 5.87
CA THR A 438 -7.15 1.09 5.78
C THR A 438 -7.72 0.14 6.85
N ALA A 439 -7.70 0.57 8.11
CA ALA A 439 -8.25 -0.23 9.21
C ALA A 439 -9.79 -0.37 9.11
N LEU A 440 -10.48 0.68 8.66
CA LEU A 440 -11.92 0.65 8.43
C LEU A 440 -12.31 -0.38 7.36
N GLY A 441 -11.55 -0.46 6.26
CA GLY A 441 -11.78 -1.46 5.22
C GLY A 441 -11.66 -2.89 5.74
N ALA A 442 -10.60 -3.18 6.51
CA ALA A 442 -10.43 -4.49 7.14
C ALA A 442 -11.55 -4.78 8.17
N ALA A 443 -11.94 -3.77 8.96
CA ALA A 443 -13.04 -3.91 9.91
C ALA A 443 -14.37 -4.18 9.19
N TRP A 444 -14.64 -3.46 8.08
CA TRP A 444 -15.86 -3.66 7.31
C TRP A 444 -15.94 -5.06 6.71
N LEU A 445 -14.87 -5.58 6.13
CA LEU A 445 -14.81 -6.95 5.59
C LEU A 445 -15.20 -7.97 6.66
N ALA A 446 -14.60 -7.87 7.85
CA ALA A 446 -14.89 -8.77 8.96
C ALA A 446 -16.29 -8.57 9.52
N GLY A 447 -16.73 -7.33 9.70
CA GLY A 447 -18.03 -6.98 10.25
C GLY A 447 -19.20 -7.32 9.33
N MET A 448 -19.05 -7.13 8.02
CA MET A 448 -20.01 -7.54 7.01
C MET A 448 -20.20 -9.07 7.06
N ARG A 449 -19.12 -9.84 7.05
CA ARG A 449 -19.20 -11.29 7.11
C ARG A 449 -19.74 -11.79 8.45
N ALA A 450 -19.49 -11.08 9.53
CA ALA A 450 -20.07 -11.38 10.86
C ALA A 450 -21.54 -10.95 10.99
N GLY A 451 -22.14 -10.28 10.02
CA GLY A 451 -23.50 -9.74 10.06
C GLY A 451 -23.66 -8.54 11.00
N VAL A 452 -22.58 -7.84 11.34
CA VAL A 452 -22.57 -6.64 12.19
C VAL A 452 -22.68 -5.38 11.35
N TYR A 453 -22.03 -5.34 10.19
CA TYR A 453 -22.03 -4.19 9.28
C TYR A 453 -22.88 -4.45 8.03
N PRO A 454 -23.35 -3.39 7.36
CA PRO A 454 -24.12 -3.54 6.13
C PRO A 454 -23.29 -4.15 5.00
N ASP A 455 -23.98 -4.58 3.96
CA ASP A 455 -23.38 -4.99 2.69
C ASP A 455 -22.65 -3.82 1.99
N GLN A 456 -22.12 -4.09 0.80
CA GLN A 456 -21.33 -3.16 0.01
C GLN A 456 -22.08 -1.87 -0.32
N ASP A 457 -23.37 -1.96 -0.69
CA ASP A 457 -24.21 -0.81 -1.04
C ASP A 457 -24.50 0.03 0.19
N GLY A 458 -24.85 -0.61 1.29
CA GLY A 458 -25.11 0.06 2.57
C GLY A 458 -23.86 0.71 3.14
N PHE A 459 -22.68 0.12 2.97
CA PHE A 459 -21.42 0.74 3.36
C PHE A 459 -21.09 1.96 2.49
N ALA A 460 -21.25 1.85 1.18
CA ALA A 460 -21.03 2.97 0.26
C ALA A 460 -21.96 4.16 0.54
N ALA A 461 -23.23 3.88 0.87
CA ALA A 461 -24.21 4.91 1.24
C ALA A 461 -23.85 5.63 2.57
N ASN A 462 -23.12 4.98 3.46
CA ASN A 462 -22.69 5.54 4.75
C ASN A 462 -21.31 6.24 4.67
N TRP A 463 -20.63 6.21 3.52
CA TRP A 463 -19.37 6.94 3.35
C TRP A 463 -19.59 8.44 3.57
N ALA A 464 -18.89 9.02 4.54
CA ALA A 464 -19.12 10.39 4.96
C ALA A 464 -17.99 11.32 4.51
N LEU A 465 -18.35 12.35 3.77
CA LEU A 465 -17.47 13.43 3.33
C LEU A 465 -17.17 14.38 4.50
N ASP A 466 -15.87 14.62 4.75
CA ASP A 466 -15.40 15.73 5.60
C ASP A 466 -15.34 17.03 4.79
N LYS A 467 -14.56 16.99 3.70
CA LYS A 467 -14.35 18.16 2.85
C LYS A 467 -14.14 17.79 1.39
N ARG A 468 -14.79 18.54 0.51
CA ARG A 468 -14.52 18.55 -0.93
C ARG A 468 -13.70 19.77 -1.30
N PHE A 469 -12.67 19.57 -2.10
CA PHE A 469 -11.85 20.61 -2.71
C PHE A 469 -12.16 20.64 -4.19
N GLU A 470 -12.72 21.75 -4.66
CA GLU A 470 -13.03 21.97 -6.08
C GLU A 470 -11.88 22.71 -6.75
N PRO A 471 -11.56 22.43 -8.05
CA PRO A 471 -10.53 23.16 -8.78
C PRO A 471 -10.85 24.66 -8.85
N GLN A 472 -9.90 25.48 -8.42
CA GLN A 472 -9.99 26.97 -8.46
C GLN A 472 -9.01 27.57 -9.46
N MET A 473 -7.95 26.84 -9.83
CA MET A 473 -6.95 27.28 -10.81
C MET A 473 -7.54 27.21 -12.21
N ASP A 474 -7.41 28.31 -12.98
CA ASP A 474 -7.80 28.32 -14.39
C ASP A 474 -6.98 27.33 -15.21
N GLN A 475 -7.57 26.86 -16.31
CA GLN A 475 -6.96 25.82 -17.14
C GLN A 475 -5.60 26.26 -17.73
N SER A 476 -5.45 27.50 -18.15
CA SER A 476 -4.22 28.00 -18.77
C SER A 476 -3.05 27.99 -17.77
N THR A 477 -3.29 28.42 -16.55
CA THR A 477 -2.32 28.38 -15.46
C THR A 477 -1.97 26.93 -15.07
N ARG A 478 -2.97 26.06 -14.98
CA ARG A 478 -2.79 24.63 -14.70
C ARG A 478 -1.86 23.95 -15.71
N GLU A 479 -2.16 24.14 -17.01
CA GLU A 479 -1.36 23.52 -18.08
C GLU A 479 0.05 24.10 -18.16
N ARG A 480 0.21 25.40 -17.97
CA ARG A 480 1.54 26.04 -17.95
C ARG A 480 2.39 25.50 -16.79
N ARG A 481 1.82 25.39 -15.58
CA ARG A 481 2.53 24.86 -14.41
C ARG A 481 2.89 23.38 -14.57
N TYR A 482 1.98 22.60 -15.13
CA TYR A 482 2.24 21.19 -15.40
C TYR A 482 3.30 21.00 -16.49
N ALA A 483 3.32 21.82 -17.53
CA ALA A 483 4.38 21.81 -18.55
C ALA A 483 5.75 22.11 -17.93
N GLY A 484 5.85 23.06 -17.00
CA GLY A 484 7.08 23.35 -16.26
C GLY A 484 7.54 22.16 -15.39
N TRP A 485 6.61 21.47 -14.75
CA TRP A 485 6.89 20.21 -14.04
C TRP A 485 7.44 19.13 -14.98
N GLN A 486 6.77 18.90 -16.12
CA GLN A 486 7.22 17.91 -17.10
C GLN A 486 8.63 18.22 -17.65
N ASP A 487 8.95 19.50 -17.91
CA ASP A 487 10.31 19.92 -18.29
C ASP A 487 11.32 19.59 -17.17
N ALA A 488 11.00 19.88 -15.91
CA ALA A 488 11.86 19.55 -14.77
C ALA A 488 12.11 18.04 -14.65
N VAL A 489 11.07 17.21 -14.78
CA VAL A 489 11.20 15.75 -14.77
C VAL A 489 12.05 15.27 -15.94
N ASN A 490 11.79 15.76 -17.17
CA ASN A 490 12.54 15.36 -18.35
C ASN A 490 14.04 15.66 -18.22
N ARG A 491 14.41 16.80 -17.62
CA ARG A 491 15.81 17.15 -17.33
C ARG A 491 16.42 16.23 -16.26
N THR A 492 15.60 15.76 -15.32
CA THR A 492 16.04 14.83 -14.27
C THR A 492 16.30 13.42 -14.84
N LEU A 493 15.44 12.94 -15.76
CA LEU A 493 15.56 11.63 -16.42
C LEU A 493 16.71 11.56 -17.42
N ALA A 494 17.02 12.64 -18.12
CA ALA A 494 17.97 12.66 -19.25
C ALA A 494 19.45 12.46 -18.84
N GLN A 495 19.76 12.41 -17.56
CA GLN A 495 21.13 12.37 -17.03
C GLN A 495 21.69 10.95 -16.85
N GLY A 496 20.94 9.90 -17.10
CA GLY A 496 21.25 8.53 -16.66
C GLY A 496 21.58 7.50 -17.73
N LYS A 497 21.72 7.85 -19.01
CA LYS A 497 22.15 6.88 -20.04
C LYS A 497 23.36 7.43 -20.80
N PRO A 498 24.56 6.82 -20.61
CA PRO A 498 25.67 7.03 -21.52
C PRO A 498 25.35 6.43 -22.89
#